data_800b4dcd7e470b4934310b71b6a0819b
#
_entry.id   800b4dcd7e470b4934310b71b6a0819b
#
_cell.length_a   1.000
_cell.length_b   1.000
_cell.length_c   1.000
_cell.angle_alpha   90.00
_cell.angle_beta   90.00
_cell.angle_gamma   90.00
#
_symmetry.space_group_name_H-M   'P 1'
#
loop_
_entity.id
_entity.type
_entity.pdbx_description
1 polymer ?
#
loop_
_entity_poly.entity_id
_entity_poly.type
_entity_poly.pdbx_seq_one_letter_code
_entity_poly.pdbx_strand_id
1 'polypeptide(L)'
;MTNKELSFGYIKSEGIGGPCEVEVRRQIEQHDLELLWAKDVFMDYLRLREHQPILFDIKGDLNDIWKIQGAARLIGTTVRTFGVIGVDAVDALMDVKVAIRDRFAVPCEFDREKQMSYPNYMHAADDMEQVEQDIKILIPEKLPLARQYNGIHKLTKQIW
;
A
#
# COMPACT_ATOMS: atom_id res chain seq x y z
N MET A 1 18.98 17.85 11.59
CA MET A 1 18.76 16.55 10.88
C MET A 1 17.28 16.39 10.62
N THR A 2 16.90 16.31 9.38
CA THR A 2 15.53 15.98 9.00
C THR A 2 15.27 14.50 9.31
N ASN A 3 14.33 14.21 10.19
CA ASN A 3 13.90 12.85 10.49
C ASN A 3 13.16 12.29 9.27
N LYS A 4 13.88 11.64 8.38
CA LYS A 4 13.26 10.90 7.28
C LYS A 4 12.70 9.59 7.82
N GLU A 5 11.48 9.28 7.47
CA GLU A 5 10.87 7.98 7.71
C GLU A 5 10.66 7.23 6.39
N LEU A 6 10.52 5.93 6.47
CA LEU A 6 10.24 5.07 5.33
C LEU A 6 8.75 4.72 5.32
N SER A 7 8.12 4.88 4.18
CA SER A 7 6.78 4.35 3.91
C SER A 7 6.80 3.33 2.77
N PHE A 8 5.73 2.57 2.69
CA PHE A 8 5.58 1.44 1.78
C PHE A 8 4.23 1.50 1.07
N GLY A 9 4.25 1.16 -0.20
CA GLY A 9 3.04 0.98 -0.99
C GLY A 9 3.25 0.01 -2.14
N TYR A 10 2.19 -0.25 -2.87
CA TYR A 10 2.28 -0.96 -4.14
C TYR A 10 1.23 -0.49 -5.14
N ILE A 11 1.57 -0.62 -6.41
CA ILE A 11 0.66 -0.42 -7.53
C ILE A 11 0.08 -1.78 -7.89
N LYS A 12 -1.24 -1.88 -7.96
CA LYS A 12 -1.94 -3.11 -8.36
C LYS A 12 -1.75 -3.38 -9.86
N SER A 13 -1.95 -4.63 -10.26
CA SER A 13 -1.63 -5.08 -11.62
C SER A 13 -2.26 -4.22 -12.72
N GLU A 14 -3.48 -3.72 -12.50
CA GLU A 14 -4.19 -2.86 -13.45
C GLU A 14 -3.54 -1.49 -13.67
N GLY A 15 -2.68 -1.05 -12.76
CA GLY A 15 -1.98 0.23 -12.85
C GLY A 15 -0.53 0.15 -13.33
N ILE A 16 0.04 -1.06 -13.41
CA ILE A 16 1.45 -1.25 -13.75
C ILE A 16 1.68 -0.95 -15.24
N GLY A 17 2.73 -0.16 -15.52
CA GLY A 17 3.17 0.14 -16.87
C GLY A 17 2.29 1.12 -17.66
N GLY A 18 1.29 1.73 -17.00
CA GLY A 18 0.35 2.65 -17.63
C GLY A 18 0.37 4.06 -17.03
N PRO A 19 -0.63 4.89 -17.38
CA PRO A 19 -0.73 6.27 -16.89
C PRO A 19 -0.78 6.37 -15.36
N CYS A 20 -1.34 5.37 -14.68
CA CYS A 20 -1.42 5.33 -13.23
C CYS A 20 -0.03 5.27 -12.59
N GLU A 21 0.85 4.41 -13.07
CA GLU A 21 2.22 4.32 -12.54
C GLU A 21 3.00 5.61 -12.78
N VAL A 22 2.87 6.22 -13.95
CA VAL A 22 3.48 7.51 -14.27
C VAL A 22 3.03 8.57 -13.26
N GLU A 23 1.74 8.62 -12.97
CA GLU A 23 1.18 9.58 -12.01
C GLU A 23 1.63 9.30 -10.58
N VAL A 24 1.73 8.04 -10.16
CA VAL A 24 2.28 7.68 -8.84
C VAL A 24 3.70 8.22 -8.68
N ARG A 25 4.56 8.01 -9.66
CA ARG A 25 5.95 8.50 -9.63
C ARG A 25 6.00 10.03 -9.58
N ARG A 26 5.16 10.71 -10.36
CA ARG A 26 5.06 12.17 -10.36
C ARG A 26 4.61 12.71 -8.99
N GLN A 27 3.61 12.08 -8.38
CA GLN A 27 3.11 12.45 -7.05
C GLN A 27 4.17 12.24 -5.96
N ILE A 28 4.93 11.15 -6.02
CA ILE A 28 6.04 10.86 -5.10
C ILE A 28 7.05 12.02 -5.13
N GLU A 29 7.46 12.45 -6.33
CA GLU A 29 8.38 13.58 -6.48
C GLU A 29 7.76 14.89 -5.96
N GLN A 30 6.49 15.15 -6.25
CA GLN A 30 5.80 16.36 -5.80
C GLN A 30 5.67 16.48 -4.27
N HIS A 31 5.66 15.35 -3.58
CA HIS A 31 5.62 15.31 -2.11
C HIS A 31 7.03 15.27 -1.48
N ASP A 32 8.06 15.58 -2.26
CA ASP A 32 9.47 15.53 -1.82
C ASP A 32 9.88 14.18 -1.24
N LEU A 33 9.31 13.11 -1.76
CA LEU A 33 9.65 11.74 -1.40
C LEU A 33 10.70 11.18 -2.37
N GLU A 34 11.64 10.43 -1.82
CA GLU A 34 12.66 9.71 -2.59
C GLU A 34 12.27 8.24 -2.72
N LEU A 35 12.20 7.75 -3.96
CA LEU A 35 11.94 6.33 -4.24
C LEU A 35 13.21 5.51 -4.00
N LEU A 36 13.15 4.54 -3.08
CA LEU A 36 14.29 3.68 -2.74
C LEU A 36 14.35 2.40 -3.56
N TRP A 37 13.20 1.78 -3.85
CA TRP A 37 13.11 0.58 -4.68
C TRP A 37 11.76 0.49 -5.36
N ALA A 38 11.72 -0.24 -6.45
CA ALA A 38 10.49 -0.77 -7.05
C ALA A 38 10.74 -2.23 -7.39
N LYS A 39 9.90 -3.14 -6.88
CA LYS A 39 10.04 -4.58 -7.09
C LYS A 39 8.69 -5.26 -7.22
N ASP A 40 8.57 -6.09 -8.25
CA ASP A 40 7.37 -6.86 -8.51
C ASP A 40 7.28 -8.07 -7.56
N VAL A 41 6.08 -8.28 -7.01
CA VAL A 41 5.77 -9.36 -6.08
C VAL A 41 4.51 -10.07 -6.54
N PHE A 42 4.56 -11.38 -6.65
CA PHE A 42 3.38 -12.19 -6.95
C PHE A 42 2.52 -12.36 -5.70
N MET A 43 1.24 -12.05 -5.84
CA MET A 43 0.29 -12.11 -4.74
C MET A 43 -0.42 -13.46 -4.76
N ASP A 44 0.15 -14.45 -4.06
CA ASP A 44 -0.53 -15.72 -3.85
C ASP A 44 -1.56 -15.65 -2.71
N TYR A 45 -2.33 -16.70 -2.55
CA TYR A 45 -3.38 -16.82 -1.53
C TYR A 45 -2.84 -16.63 -0.10
N LEU A 46 -1.75 -17.29 0.25
CA LEU A 46 -1.19 -17.24 1.62
C LEU A 46 -0.69 -15.84 1.94
N ARG A 47 0.02 -15.22 1.01
CA ARG A 47 0.56 -13.88 1.16
C ARG A 47 -0.55 -12.84 1.31
N LEU A 48 -1.61 -12.93 0.50
CA LEU A 48 -2.74 -12.03 0.62
C LEU A 48 -3.49 -12.22 1.92
N ARG A 49 -3.68 -13.46 2.37
CA ARG A 49 -4.34 -13.77 3.64
C ARG A 49 -3.61 -13.17 4.84
N GLU A 50 -2.28 -13.21 4.84
CA GLU A 50 -1.48 -12.56 5.87
C GLU A 50 -1.53 -11.03 5.78
N HIS A 51 -1.50 -10.50 4.57
CA HIS A 51 -1.48 -9.06 4.31
C HIS A 51 -2.82 -8.39 4.57
N GLN A 52 -3.92 -8.99 4.13
CA GLN A 52 -5.28 -8.45 4.27
C GLN A 52 -6.25 -9.51 4.82
N PRO A 53 -6.13 -9.89 6.08
CA PRO A 53 -6.98 -10.94 6.66
C PRO A 53 -8.48 -10.60 6.64
N ILE A 54 -8.84 -9.31 6.62
CA ILE A 54 -10.25 -8.86 6.54
C ILE A 54 -10.96 -9.41 5.31
N LEU A 55 -10.25 -9.61 4.19
CA LEU A 55 -10.84 -10.14 2.95
C LEU A 55 -11.26 -11.61 3.08
N PHE A 56 -10.76 -12.31 4.09
CA PHE A 56 -11.02 -13.74 4.35
C PHE A 56 -11.93 -13.98 5.56
N ASP A 57 -12.34 -12.90 6.23
CA ASP A 57 -13.27 -12.96 7.35
C ASP A 57 -14.71 -13.00 6.84
N ILE A 58 -15.14 -14.18 6.36
CA ILE A 58 -16.43 -14.41 5.76
C ILE A 58 -17.45 -14.76 6.87
N LYS A 59 -18.55 -14.00 6.93
CA LYS A 59 -19.56 -14.08 7.98
C LYS A 59 -20.94 -14.56 7.49
N GLY A 60 -21.09 -14.80 6.20
CA GLY A 60 -22.34 -15.24 5.59
C GLY A 60 -23.35 -14.12 5.36
N ASP A 61 -22.91 -12.87 5.24
CA ASP A 61 -23.76 -11.71 4.97
C ASP A 61 -23.39 -11.01 3.65
N LEU A 62 -24.12 -9.96 3.29
CA LEU A 62 -23.91 -9.23 2.05
C LEU A 62 -22.55 -8.50 1.99
N ASN A 63 -21.94 -8.21 3.15
CA ASN A 63 -20.61 -7.60 3.18
C ASN A 63 -19.51 -8.55 2.67
N ASP A 64 -19.75 -9.84 2.60
CA ASP A 64 -18.80 -10.80 2.07
C ASP A 64 -18.52 -10.61 0.58
N ILE A 65 -19.46 -10.03 -0.17
CA ILE A 65 -19.33 -9.85 -1.61
C ILE A 65 -18.11 -9.00 -1.96
N TRP A 66 -17.95 -7.85 -1.31
CA TRP A 66 -16.80 -6.98 -1.60
C TRP A 66 -15.47 -7.61 -1.14
N LYS A 67 -15.49 -8.39 -0.06
CA LYS A 67 -14.31 -9.12 0.41
C LYS A 67 -13.87 -10.16 -0.60
N ILE A 68 -14.80 -10.98 -1.08
CA ILE A 68 -14.53 -12.01 -2.09
C ILE A 68 -14.04 -11.38 -3.39
N GLN A 69 -14.67 -10.32 -3.85
CA GLN A 69 -14.25 -9.60 -5.06
C GLN A 69 -12.87 -8.94 -4.88
N GLY A 70 -12.61 -8.34 -3.72
CA GLY A 70 -11.32 -7.74 -3.39
C GLY A 70 -10.19 -8.78 -3.40
N ALA A 71 -10.42 -9.94 -2.80
CA ALA A 71 -9.46 -11.05 -2.83
C ALA A 71 -9.26 -11.57 -4.26
N ALA A 72 -10.33 -11.77 -5.01
CA ALA A 72 -10.26 -12.28 -6.39
C ALA A 72 -9.48 -11.34 -7.33
N ARG A 73 -9.50 -10.04 -7.08
CA ARG A 73 -8.74 -9.06 -7.87
C ARG A 73 -7.24 -9.10 -7.60
N LEU A 74 -6.82 -9.58 -6.44
CA LEU A 74 -5.41 -9.57 -6.03
C LEU A 74 -4.75 -10.95 -6.15
N ILE A 75 -5.46 -12.03 -5.82
CA ILE A 75 -4.90 -13.39 -5.89
C ILE A 75 -4.50 -13.73 -7.33
N GLY A 76 -3.27 -14.23 -7.49
CA GLY A 76 -2.75 -14.62 -8.79
C GLY A 76 -2.27 -13.45 -9.66
N THR A 77 -2.21 -12.25 -9.12
CA THR A 77 -1.70 -11.06 -9.81
C THR A 77 -0.32 -10.66 -9.31
N THR A 78 0.39 -9.88 -10.11
CA THR A 78 1.64 -9.23 -9.69
C THR A 78 1.34 -7.79 -9.28
N VAL A 79 1.85 -7.39 -8.12
CA VAL A 79 1.84 -6.00 -7.66
C VAL A 79 3.25 -5.44 -7.73
N ARG A 80 3.39 -4.16 -8.01
CA ARG A 80 4.68 -3.47 -7.99
C ARG A 80 4.85 -2.77 -6.65
N THR A 81 5.64 -3.36 -5.78
CA THR A 81 5.97 -2.77 -4.47
C THR A 81 6.99 -1.67 -4.62
N PHE A 82 6.92 -0.67 -3.76
CA PHE A 82 7.92 0.38 -3.67
C PHE A 82 8.06 0.89 -2.25
N GLY A 83 9.25 1.38 -1.94
CA GLY A 83 9.53 2.08 -0.70
C GLY A 83 9.95 3.51 -0.98
N VAL A 84 9.49 4.42 -0.15
CA VAL A 84 9.83 5.83 -0.23
C VAL A 84 10.34 6.34 1.11
N ILE A 85 11.24 7.31 1.08
CA ILE A 85 11.68 8.02 2.28
C ILE A 85 11.43 9.51 2.14
N GLY A 86 11.16 10.15 3.24
CA GLY A 86 10.96 11.59 3.35
C GLY A 86 10.51 12.00 4.74
N VAL A 87 10.30 13.28 4.92
CA VAL A 87 9.66 13.82 6.11
C VAL A 87 8.18 13.47 6.05
N ASP A 88 7.64 12.91 7.13
CA ASP A 88 6.23 12.49 7.19
C ASP A 88 5.81 11.60 6.02
N ALA A 89 6.69 10.67 5.60
CA ALA A 89 6.50 9.87 4.39
C ALA A 89 5.25 8.99 4.44
N VAL A 90 4.82 8.53 5.61
CA VAL A 90 3.59 7.73 5.76
C VAL A 90 2.39 8.58 5.38
N ASP A 91 2.24 9.76 5.94
CA ASP A 91 1.13 10.66 5.64
C ASP A 91 1.18 11.16 4.20
N ALA A 92 2.36 11.51 3.70
CA ALA A 92 2.54 11.96 2.32
C ALA A 92 2.15 10.86 1.31
N LEU A 93 2.54 9.62 1.56
CA LEU A 93 2.18 8.51 0.68
C LEU A 93 0.68 8.17 0.75
N MET A 94 0.04 8.39 1.88
CA MET A 94 -1.41 8.30 2.02
C MET A 94 -2.12 9.34 1.14
N ASP A 95 -1.61 10.57 1.09
CA ASP A 95 -2.13 11.62 0.20
C ASP A 95 -1.97 11.24 -1.27
N VAL A 96 -0.83 10.65 -1.63
CA VAL A 96 -0.61 10.10 -2.98
C VAL A 96 -1.66 9.03 -3.30
N LYS A 97 -1.89 8.08 -2.38
CA LYS A 97 -2.91 7.03 -2.55
C LYS A 97 -4.30 7.62 -2.82
N VAL A 98 -4.72 8.60 -2.04
CA VAL A 98 -6.02 9.26 -2.21
C VAL A 98 -6.10 9.93 -3.58
N ALA A 99 -5.09 10.68 -3.98
CA ALA A 99 -5.06 11.35 -5.28
C ALA A 99 -5.13 10.35 -6.46
N ILE A 100 -4.43 9.23 -6.37
CA ILE A 100 -4.48 8.18 -7.38
C ILE A 100 -5.85 7.52 -7.46
N ARG A 101 -6.46 7.21 -6.33
CA ARG A 101 -7.81 6.63 -6.29
C ARG A 101 -8.86 7.57 -6.84
N ASP A 102 -8.79 8.84 -6.48
CA ASP A 102 -9.72 9.86 -6.98
C ASP A 102 -9.64 10.03 -8.50
N ARG A 103 -8.45 9.87 -9.07
CA ARG A 103 -8.23 10.04 -10.50
C ARG A 103 -8.54 8.81 -11.33
N PHE A 104 -8.21 7.61 -10.84
CA PHE A 104 -8.24 6.36 -11.64
C PHE A 104 -9.30 5.36 -11.19
N ALA A 105 -9.64 5.30 -9.91
CA ALA A 105 -10.69 4.40 -9.43
C ALA A 105 -12.08 4.89 -9.84
N VAL A 106 -13.00 3.97 -10.07
CA VAL A 106 -14.35 4.28 -10.54
C VAL A 106 -15.39 3.58 -9.67
N PRO A 107 -16.26 4.34 -9.07
CA PRO A 107 -16.10 5.68 -8.48
C PRO A 107 -15.34 5.60 -7.16
N CYS A 108 -15.18 4.40 -6.59
CA CYS A 108 -14.47 4.13 -5.35
C CYS A 108 -14.08 2.65 -5.24
N GLU A 109 -13.24 2.33 -4.27
CA GLU A 109 -12.79 0.96 -4.02
C GLU A 109 -13.94 0.02 -3.67
N PHE A 110 -14.91 0.52 -2.91
CA PHE A 110 -16.06 -0.25 -2.46
C PHE A 110 -17.32 0.61 -2.46
N ASP A 111 -18.33 0.16 -3.19
CA ASP A 111 -19.67 0.73 -3.17
C ASP A 111 -20.56 -0.12 -2.25
N ARG A 112 -20.85 0.39 -1.07
CA ARG A 112 -21.65 -0.31 -0.06
C ARG A 112 -23.07 -0.59 -0.51
N GLU A 113 -23.68 0.31 -1.27
CA GLU A 113 -25.04 0.14 -1.77
C GLU A 113 -25.12 -1.00 -2.79
N LYS A 114 -24.13 -1.07 -3.68
CA LYS A 114 -24.03 -2.12 -4.71
C LYS A 114 -23.34 -3.39 -4.22
N GLN A 115 -22.73 -3.35 -3.03
CA GLN A 115 -21.93 -4.47 -2.49
C GLN A 115 -20.81 -4.92 -3.45
N MET A 116 -20.18 -3.98 -4.15
CA MET A 116 -19.17 -4.24 -5.17
C MET A 116 -17.84 -3.56 -4.83
N SER A 117 -16.76 -4.25 -5.15
CA SER A 117 -15.40 -3.70 -5.09
C SER A 117 -14.97 -3.23 -6.47
N TYR A 118 -14.34 -2.07 -6.54
CA TYR A 118 -13.80 -1.49 -7.77
C TYR A 118 -12.27 -1.51 -7.77
N PRO A 119 -11.63 -1.50 -8.95
CA PRO A 119 -10.19 -1.28 -9.04
C PRO A 119 -9.81 0.03 -8.36
N ASN A 120 -8.87 0.01 -7.44
CA ASN A 120 -8.40 1.21 -6.76
C ASN A 120 -6.93 1.54 -7.03
N TYR A 121 -6.25 0.73 -7.82
CA TYR A 121 -4.94 0.90 -8.41
C TYR A 121 -3.76 0.92 -7.42
N MET A 122 -3.92 1.36 -6.18
CA MET A 122 -2.80 1.57 -5.27
C MET A 122 -3.16 1.22 -3.83
N HIS A 123 -2.19 0.62 -3.14
CA HIS A 123 -2.16 0.46 -1.68
C HIS A 123 -1.01 1.28 -1.09
N ALA A 124 -1.22 1.83 0.08
CA ALA A 124 -0.18 2.40 0.93
C ALA A 124 -0.47 2.07 2.38
N ALA A 125 0.57 1.85 3.17
CA ALA A 125 0.43 1.59 4.60
C ALA A 125 -0.12 2.81 5.33
N ASP A 126 -1.04 2.60 6.27
CA ASP A 126 -1.75 3.67 6.98
C ASP A 126 -0.93 4.25 8.15
N ASP A 127 0.00 3.48 8.70
CA ASP A 127 0.87 3.88 9.79
C ASP A 127 2.20 3.12 9.75
N MET A 128 3.13 3.48 10.64
CA MET A 128 4.46 2.87 10.70
C MET A 128 4.45 1.39 11.07
N GLU A 129 3.51 0.95 11.89
CA GLU A 129 3.36 -0.46 12.25
C GLU A 129 2.94 -1.27 11.03
N GLN A 130 2.01 -0.76 10.25
CA GLN A 130 1.59 -1.39 9.00
C GLN A 130 2.71 -1.40 7.95
N VAL A 131 3.51 -0.35 7.86
CA VAL A 131 4.71 -0.33 6.99
C VAL A 131 5.59 -1.54 7.28
N GLU A 132 5.92 -1.77 8.54
CA GLU A 132 6.78 -2.89 8.95
C GLU A 132 6.13 -4.24 8.65
N GLN A 133 4.84 -4.39 8.94
CA GLN A 133 4.11 -5.63 8.67
C GLN A 133 3.96 -5.92 7.18
N ASP A 134 3.61 -4.94 6.38
CA ASP A 134 3.48 -5.10 4.93
C ASP A 134 4.81 -5.51 4.29
N ILE A 135 5.89 -4.87 4.69
CA ILE A 135 7.24 -5.21 4.20
C ILE A 135 7.63 -6.62 4.63
N LYS A 136 7.37 -7.00 5.87
CA LYS A 136 7.68 -8.33 6.39
C LYS A 136 6.97 -9.43 5.59
N ILE A 137 5.73 -9.19 5.17
CA ILE A 137 4.92 -10.16 4.43
C ILE A 137 5.27 -10.17 2.94
N LEU A 138 5.37 -8.99 2.32
CA LEU A 138 5.48 -8.87 0.87
C LEU A 138 6.91 -8.85 0.36
N ILE A 139 7.83 -8.24 1.10
CA ILE A 139 9.20 -8.02 0.68
C ILE A 139 10.18 -8.06 1.87
N PRO A 140 10.29 -9.20 2.56
CA PRO A 140 11.00 -9.32 3.83
C PRO A 140 12.48 -8.92 3.77
N GLU A 141 13.11 -9.01 2.60
CA GLU A 141 14.50 -8.57 2.39
C GLU A 141 14.70 -7.06 2.59
N LYS A 142 13.63 -6.27 2.58
CA LYS A 142 13.65 -4.82 2.85
C LYS A 142 13.37 -4.46 4.31
N LEU A 143 13.05 -5.44 5.14
CA LEU A 143 12.74 -5.18 6.55
C LEU A 143 13.88 -4.52 7.34
N PRO A 144 15.16 -4.92 7.17
CA PRO A 144 16.27 -4.23 7.83
C PRO A 144 16.35 -2.74 7.46
N LEU A 145 16.10 -2.40 6.20
CA LEU A 145 16.09 -1.02 5.72
C LEU A 145 14.95 -0.21 6.36
N ALA A 146 13.75 -0.79 6.43
CA ALA A 146 12.60 -0.16 7.09
C ALA A 146 12.89 0.12 8.57
N ARG A 147 13.48 -0.84 9.26
CA ARG A 147 13.86 -0.70 10.68
C ARG A 147 14.95 0.32 10.90
N GLN A 148 15.89 0.46 9.95
CA GLN A 148 16.92 1.48 9.99
C GLN A 148 16.32 2.88 10.02
N TYR A 149 15.36 3.19 9.16
CA TYR A 149 14.71 4.50 9.11
C TYR A 149 13.70 4.69 10.25
N ASN A 150 12.81 3.73 10.43
CA ASN A 150 11.66 3.89 11.33
C ASN A 150 11.98 3.55 12.79
N GLY A 151 13.00 2.73 13.04
CA GLY A 151 13.49 2.42 14.39
C GLY A 151 14.04 3.64 15.13
N ILE A 152 14.76 4.49 14.43
CA ILE A 152 15.29 5.75 14.98
C ILE A 152 14.14 6.70 15.35
N HIS A 153 13.10 6.75 14.53
CA HIS A 153 11.94 7.60 14.75
C HIS A 153 11.10 7.12 15.96
N LYS A 154 10.98 5.81 16.17
CA LYS A 154 10.35 5.24 17.38
C LYS A 154 11.10 5.64 18.65
N LEU A 155 12.42 5.63 18.63
CA LEU A 155 13.25 6.03 19.76
C LEU A 155 13.10 7.53 20.09
N THR A 156 13.05 8.39 19.08
CA THR A 156 12.85 9.84 19.30
C THR A 156 11.46 10.18 19.83
N LYS A 157 10.42 9.46 19.44
CA LYS A 157 9.06 9.63 19.99
C LYS A 157 8.93 9.15 21.44
N GLN A 158 9.76 8.20 21.88
CA GLN A 158 9.73 7.69 23.27
C GLN A 158 10.50 8.57 24.26
N ILE A 159 11.37 9.45 23.77
CA ILE A 159 12.20 10.33 24.59
C ILE A 159 11.52 11.69 24.86
N TRP A 160 10.50 12.02 24.11
CA TRP A 160 9.69 13.25 24.23
C TRP A 160 8.24 12.92 24.60
#